data_cd3badb848f4b612652012376d9371eb
#
_entry.id   cd3badb848f4b612652012376d9371eb
#
_cell.length_a   1.000
_cell.length_b   1.000
_cell.length_c   1.000
_cell.angle_alpha   90.00
_cell.angle_beta   90.00
_cell.angle_gamma   90.00
#
_symmetry.space_group_name_H-M   'P 1'
#
loop_
_entity.id
_entity.type
_entity.pdbx_description
1 polymer ?
#
loop_
_entity_poly.entity_id
_entity_poly.type
_entity_poly.pdbx_seq_one_letter_code
_entity_poly.pdbx_strand_id
1 'polypeptide(L)'
;MTGAERGFLLLTCHLGIKTRKTLSVARFRELAQRVRAMERPAEDRDLEPEDLLGLGYDEEMAQRIVSLFSEEELLDDYLRTAAKYGCQPVTWISRYYPERIRSSLKEDAPGVLWLKGNPELLSKPAISLVGSRDLLPLNEAFAESVGHWAARKGYVLISGNARGADTQAQRACMEAGGAVISVVADDLRRKHPTDRIAYLSELDFDASFSSIRAHSRNRLIHCMGQKVFVARSGLSGGTWSGTEKNLIKGWSPVYIFEDGTDPVRKLQELGATPIRREEIGLVL
;
A
#
# COMPACT_ATOMS: atom_id res chain seq x y z
N MET A 1 -13.96 13.26 -1.66
CA MET A 1 -14.31 11.96 -2.30
C MET A 1 -15.38 12.22 -3.36
N THR A 2 -15.22 11.66 -4.54
CA THR A 2 -16.17 11.81 -5.67
C THR A 2 -17.29 10.77 -5.58
N GLY A 3 -18.40 10.95 -6.31
CA GLY A 3 -19.47 9.94 -6.43
C GLY A 3 -18.94 8.61 -6.97
N ALA A 4 -18.03 8.63 -7.95
CA ALA A 4 -17.38 7.42 -8.46
C ALA A 4 -16.57 6.66 -7.39
N GLU A 5 -15.86 7.37 -6.49
CA GLU A 5 -15.15 6.75 -5.37
C GLU A 5 -16.11 6.15 -4.33
N ARG A 6 -17.26 6.79 -4.11
CA ARG A 6 -18.32 6.24 -3.24
C ARG A 6 -18.88 4.94 -3.82
N GLY A 7 -19.29 4.94 -5.09
CA GLY A 7 -19.75 3.74 -5.78
C GLY A 7 -18.70 2.63 -5.78
N PHE A 8 -17.40 2.97 -5.95
CA PHE A 8 -16.31 2.01 -5.82
C PHE A 8 -16.28 1.35 -4.43
N LEU A 9 -16.40 2.15 -3.35
CA LEU A 9 -16.40 1.64 -1.98
C LEU A 9 -17.62 0.77 -1.69
N LEU A 10 -18.82 1.19 -2.13
CA LEU A 10 -20.04 0.39 -2.00
C LEU A 10 -19.89 -0.98 -2.63
N LEU A 11 -19.28 -1.07 -3.79
CA LEU A 11 -19.13 -2.34 -4.50
C LEU A 11 -17.97 -3.21 -4.01
N THR A 12 -16.88 -2.63 -3.51
CA THR A 12 -15.62 -3.37 -3.28
C THR A 12 -15.13 -3.41 -1.84
N CYS A 13 -15.60 -2.53 -0.96
CA CYS A 13 -15.17 -2.46 0.44
C CYS A 13 -16.12 -3.24 1.36
N HIS A 14 -15.58 -3.95 2.34
CA HIS A 14 -16.41 -4.69 3.32
C HIS A 14 -17.12 -3.80 4.33
N LEU A 15 -16.78 -2.51 4.43
CA LEU A 15 -17.37 -1.54 5.36
C LEU A 15 -17.44 -2.03 6.81
N GLY A 16 -16.41 -2.75 7.27
CA GLY A 16 -16.34 -3.34 8.60
C GLY A 16 -17.12 -4.65 8.78
N ILE A 17 -17.91 -5.09 7.79
CA ILE A 17 -18.75 -6.30 7.84
C ILE A 17 -18.07 -7.43 7.04
N LYS A 18 -17.40 -8.35 7.72
CA LYS A 18 -16.63 -9.44 7.08
C LYS A 18 -17.47 -10.36 6.18
N THR A 19 -18.74 -10.50 6.46
CA THR A 19 -19.69 -11.36 5.70
C THR A 19 -20.27 -10.66 4.47
N ARG A 20 -19.99 -9.36 4.29
CA ARG A 20 -20.46 -8.58 3.15
C ARG A 20 -19.84 -9.12 1.86
N LYS A 21 -20.69 -9.53 0.92
CA LYS A 21 -20.29 -10.13 -0.36
C LYS A 21 -19.97 -9.03 -1.38
N THR A 22 -18.79 -8.48 -1.36
CA THR A 22 -18.32 -7.41 -2.27
C THR A 22 -17.85 -7.94 -3.61
N LEU A 23 -17.69 -7.05 -4.60
CA LEU A 23 -17.02 -7.37 -5.85
C LEU A 23 -15.49 -7.33 -5.68
N SER A 24 -14.78 -8.16 -6.43
CA SER A 24 -13.34 -7.95 -6.61
C SER A 24 -13.07 -6.71 -7.48
N VAL A 25 -11.85 -6.16 -7.39
CA VAL A 25 -11.44 -5.04 -8.26
C VAL A 25 -11.56 -5.40 -9.74
N ALA A 26 -11.24 -6.65 -10.12
CA ALA A 26 -11.39 -7.12 -11.49
C ALA A 26 -12.85 -7.08 -11.96
N ARG A 27 -13.77 -7.58 -11.14
CA ARG A 27 -15.22 -7.53 -11.45
C ARG A 27 -15.77 -6.09 -11.48
N PHE A 28 -15.30 -5.22 -10.59
CA PHE A 28 -15.64 -3.80 -10.65
C PHE A 28 -15.18 -3.18 -11.98
N ARG A 29 -13.95 -3.46 -12.43
CA ARG A 29 -13.43 -2.93 -13.70
C ARG A 29 -14.26 -3.42 -14.89
N GLU A 30 -14.63 -4.69 -14.90
CA GLU A 30 -15.51 -5.27 -15.89
C GLU A 30 -16.87 -4.56 -15.92
N LEU A 31 -17.51 -4.39 -14.75
CA LEU A 31 -18.77 -3.64 -14.62
C LEU A 31 -18.62 -2.21 -15.16
N ALA A 32 -17.59 -1.48 -14.70
CA ALA A 32 -17.35 -0.10 -15.14
C ALA A 32 -17.11 0.01 -16.66
N GLN A 33 -16.47 -0.99 -17.27
CA GLN A 33 -16.28 -1.05 -18.73
C GLN A 33 -17.60 -1.30 -19.45
N ARG A 34 -18.41 -2.24 -19.00
CA ARG A 34 -19.71 -2.57 -19.58
C ARG A 34 -20.69 -1.39 -19.48
N VAL A 35 -20.76 -0.74 -18.31
CA VAL A 35 -21.60 0.45 -18.09
C VAL A 35 -21.19 1.62 -19.00
N ARG A 36 -19.88 1.85 -19.20
CA ARG A 36 -19.40 2.89 -20.14
C ARG A 36 -19.74 2.61 -21.60
N ALA A 37 -19.90 1.36 -21.97
CA ALA A 37 -20.28 0.95 -23.33
C ALA A 37 -21.79 1.01 -23.59
N MET A 38 -22.61 1.29 -22.56
CA MET A 38 -24.04 1.49 -22.76
C MET A 38 -24.28 2.77 -23.58
N GLU A 39 -25.03 2.66 -24.67
CA GLU A 39 -25.51 3.78 -25.50
C GLU A 39 -26.65 4.57 -24.82
N ARG A 40 -26.51 4.87 -23.53
CA ARG A 40 -27.48 5.71 -22.83
C ARG A 40 -26.92 7.11 -22.62
N PRO A 41 -27.75 8.15 -22.75
CA PRO A 41 -27.42 9.41 -22.12
C PRO A 41 -27.22 9.12 -20.63
N ALA A 42 -26.20 9.74 -20.05
CA ALA A 42 -25.96 9.69 -18.62
C ALA A 42 -27.12 10.41 -17.91
N GLU A 43 -28.26 9.73 -17.81
CA GLU A 43 -29.32 10.13 -16.91
C GLU A 43 -28.79 9.86 -15.49
N ASP A 44 -28.92 10.83 -14.61
CA ASP A 44 -28.62 10.75 -13.19
C ASP A 44 -29.62 9.80 -12.48
N ARG A 45 -29.66 8.56 -12.89
CA ARG A 45 -30.45 7.53 -12.22
C ARG A 45 -29.60 6.34 -11.83
N ASP A 46 -29.99 5.68 -10.76
CA ASP A 46 -29.38 4.47 -10.28
C ASP A 46 -29.51 3.32 -11.28
N LEU A 47 -28.55 2.39 -11.26
CA LEU A 47 -28.60 1.16 -12.04
C LEU A 47 -29.69 0.25 -11.48
N GLU A 48 -30.64 -0.13 -12.36
CA GLU A 48 -31.67 -1.11 -12.04
C GLU A 48 -31.22 -2.53 -12.42
N PRO A 49 -31.82 -3.60 -11.85
CA PRO A 49 -31.48 -4.96 -12.20
C PRO A 49 -31.57 -5.25 -13.71
N GLU A 50 -32.56 -4.66 -14.39
CA GLU A 50 -32.79 -4.81 -15.84
C GLU A 50 -31.65 -4.26 -16.68
N ASP A 51 -31.00 -3.17 -16.24
CA ASP A 51 -29.82 -2.62 -16.89
C ASP A 51 -28.66 -3.62 -16.84
N LEU A 52 -28.48 -4.24 -15.70
CA LEU A 52 -27.41 -5.21 -15.45
C LEU A 52 -27.65 -6.53 -16.21
N LEU A 53 -28.91 -6.99 -16.29
CA LEU A 53 -29.28 -8.11 -17.15
C LEU A 53 -28.99 -7.81 -18.62
N GLY A 54 -29.32 -6.59 -19.09
CA GLY A 54 -28.98 -6.11 -20.43
C GLY A 54 -27.47 -6.06 -20.71
N LEU A 55 -26.63 -5.90 -19.67
CA LEU A 55 -25.17 -5.97 -19.74
C LEU A 55 -24.62 -7.42 -19.69
N GLY A 56 -25.49 -8.44 -19.59
CA GLY A 56 -25.12 -9.84 -19.59
C GLY A 56 -24.72 -10.40 -18.22
N TYR A 57 -25.14 -9.77 -17.13
CA TYR A 57 -25.08 -10.36 -15.79
C TYR A 57 -26.28 -11.30 -15.57
N ASP A 58 -26.08 -12.33 -14.73
CA ASP A 58 -27.21 -13.13 -14.25
C ASP A 58 -28.00 -12.38 -13.18
N GLU A 59 -29.20 -12.89 -12.84
CA GLU A 59 -30.11 -12.26 -11.90
C GLU A 59 -29.51 -12.14 -10.49
N GLU A 60 -28.76 -13.16 -10.03
CA GLU A 60 -28.12 -13.13 -8.71
C GLU A 60 -27.07 -12.00 -8.62
N MET A 61 -26.25 -11.84 -9.66
CA MET A 61 -25.23 -10.80 -9.69
C MET A 61 -25.88 -9.41 -9.88
N ALA A 62 -26.91 -9.28 -10.70
CA ALA A 62 -27.61 -8.02 -10.88
C ALA A 62 -28.24 -7.53 -9.58
N GLN A 63 -29.00 -8.37 -8.88
CA GLN A 63 -29.59 -8.06 -7.58
C GLN A 63 -28.51 -7.73 -6.54
N ARG A 64 -27.40 -8.47 -6.53
CA ARG A 64 -26.27 -8.21 -5.62
C ARG A 64 -25.65 -6.84 -5.86
N ILE A 65 -25.40 -6.42 -7.08
CA ILE A 65 -24.84 -5.11 -7.42
C ILE A 65 -25.78 -4.00 -6.95
N VAL A 66 -27.07 -4.10 -7.25
CA VAL A 66 -28.08 -3.12 -6.81
C VAL A 66 -28.17 -3.06 -5.29
N SER A 67 -28.20 -4.21 -4.61
CA SER A 67 -28.21 -4.26 -3.13
C SER A 67 -26.97 -3.58 -2.54
N LEU A 68 -25.77 -3.76 -3.13
CA LEU A 68 -24.57 -3.09 -2.65
C LEU A 68 -24.64 -1.56 -2.82
N PHE A 69 -25.26 -1.07 -3.89
CA PHE A 69 -25.47 0.37 -4.10
C PHE A 69 -26.48 0.97 -3.11
N SER A 70 -27.48 0.22 -2.67
CA SER A 70 -28.48 0.72 -1.70
C SER A 70 -27.94 0.90 -0.27
N GLU A 71 -26.70 0.47 0.02
CA GLU A 71 -26.09 0.55 1.35
C GLU A 71 -25.38 1.90 1.64
N GLU A 72 -25.89 3.01 1.10
CA GLU A 72 -25.32 4.36 1.26
C GLU A 72 -25.21 4.79 2.74
N GLU A 73 -26.22 4.52 3.56
CA GLU A 73 -26.19 4.85 4.99
C GLU A 73 -25.07 4.10 5.72
N LEU A 74 -24.88 2.81 5.40
CA LEU A 74 -23.79 2.01 5.95
C LEU A 74 -22.43 2.58 5.56
N LEU A 75 -22.27 2.99 4.30
CA LEU A 75 -21.03 3.65 3.83
C LEU A 75 -20.79 4.94 4.59
N ASP A 76 -21.81 5.79 4.75
CA ASP A 76 -21.69 7.06 5.45
C ASP A 76 -21.31 6.89 6.91
N ASP A 77 -21.91 5.94 7.60
CA ASP A 77 -21.58 5.61 9.00
C ASP A 77 -20.13 5.13 9.14
N TYR A 78 -19.70 4.28 8.22
CA TYR A 78 -18.35 3.75 8.20
C TYR A 78 -17.32 4.86 7.93
N LEU A 79 -17.57 5.72 6.94
CA LEU A 79 -16.71 6.86 6.63
C LEU A 79 -16.69 7.91 7.75
N ARG A 80 -17.83 8.20 8.39
CA ARG A 80 -17.89 9.08 9.57
C ARG A 80 -17.04 8.51 10.72
N THR A 81 -17.12 7.21 10.92
CA THR A 81 -16.28 6.53 11.93
C THR A 81 -14.80 6.65 11.60
N ALA A 82 -14.41 6.39 10.37
CA ALA A 82 -13.01 6.56 9.93
C ALA A 82 -12.52 8.00 10.12
N ALA A 83 -13.34 8.99 9.73
CA ALA A 83 -13.02 10.40 9.83
C ALA A 83 -12.81 10.87 11.28
N LYS A 84 -13.57 10.36 12.25
CA LYS A 84 -13.36 10.64 13.70
C LYS A 84 -11.95 10.29 14.17
N TYR A 85 -11.32 9.30 13.54
CA TYR A 85 -9.94 8.90 13.82
C TYR A 85 -8.91 9.51 12.87
N GLY A 86 -9.33 10.43 11.98
CA GLY A 86 -8.46 11.04 10.96
C GLY A 86 -8.04 10.06 9.87
N CYS A 87 -8.79 8.97 9.68
CA CYS A 87 -8.56 7.98 8.63
C CYS A 87 -9.41 8.29 7.40
N GLN A 88 -8.86 8.07 6.21
CA GLN A 88 -9.55 8.26 4.94
C GLN A 88 -9.22 7.13 3.96
N PRO A 89 -10.18 6.71 3.11
CA PRO A 89 -9.90 5.74 2.07
C PRO A 89 -9.21 6.39 0.88
N VAL A 90 -8.27 5.67 0.28
CA VAL A 90 -7.64 5.96 -1.01
C VAL A 90 -8.01 4.81 -1.93
N THR A 91 -9.03 5.01 -2.75
CA THR A 91 -9.56 3.97 -3.64
C THR A 91 -8.67 3.80 -4.87
N TRP A 92 -8.76 2.64 -5.53
CA TRP A 92 -8.07 2.35 -6.80
C TRP A 92 -8.22 3.46 -7.85
N ILE A 93 -9.35 4.15 -7.86
CA ILE A 93 -9.66 5.22 -8.82
C ILE A 93 -9.29 6.62 -8.30
N SER A 94 -8.83 6.74 -7.06
CA SER A 94 -8.37 8.01 -6.48
C SER A 94 -7.10 8.52 -7.17
N ARG A 95 -6.99 9.85 -7.32
CA ARG A 95 -5.77 10.51 -7.81
C ARG A 95 -4.55 10.27 -6.92
N TYR A 96 -4.78 9.97 -5.64
CA TYR A 96 -3.72 9.69 -4.66
C TYR A 96 -3.33 8.22 -4.60
N TYR A 97 -4.01 7.33 -5.32
CA TYR A 97 -3.64 5.92 -5.30
C TYR A 97 -2.26 5.74 -5.95
N PRO A 98 -1.28 5.14 -5.23
CA PRO A 98 0.08 5.05 -5.75
C PRO A 98 0.15 4.26 -7.06
N GLU A 99 0.57 4.94 -8.14
CA GLU A 99 0.63 4.33 -9.48
C GLU A 99 1.56 3.11 -9.52
N ARG A 100 2.62 3.14 -8.71
CA ARG A 100 3.54 2.00 -8.62
C ARG A 100 2.89 0.75 -8.01
N ILE A 101 1.95 0.89 -7.08
CA ILE A 101 1.15 -0.25 -6.59
C ILE A 101 0.28 -0.79 -7.73
N ARG A 102 -0.41 0.11 -8.44
CA ARG A 102 -1.32 -0.25 -9.55
C ARG A 102 -0.57 -0.98 -10.67
N SER A 103 0.56 -0.46 -11.11
CA SER A 103 1.35 -1.02 -12.22
C SER A 103 2.08 -2.31 -11.83
N SER A 104 2.62 -2.40 -10.60
CA SER A 104 3.39 -3.57 -10.16
C SER A 104 2.52 -4.74 -9.74
N LEU A 105 1.43 -4.50 -9.03
CA LEU A 105 0.56 -5.55 -8.51
C LEU A 105 -0.62 -5.87 -9.44
N LYS A 106 -0.97 -4.96 -10.35
CA LYS A 106 -2.05 -5.15 -11.33
C LYS A 106 -3.36 -5.59 -10.67
N GLU A 107 -3.80 -6.82 -10.94
CA GLU A 107 -5.03 -7.39 -10.36
C GLU A 107 -4.91 -7.73 -8.87
N ASP A 108 -3.69 -7.97 -8.39
CA ASP A 108 -3.41 -8.20 -6.96
C ASP A 108 -3.32 -6.92 -6.14
N ALA A 109 -3.46 -5.74 -6.76
CA ALA A 109 -3.41 -4.48 -6.04
C ALA A 109 -4.67 -4.30 -5.17
N PRO A 110 -4.51 -3.81 -3.92
CA PRO A 110 -5.65 -3.52 -3.05
C PRO A 110 -6.63 -2.55 -3.72
N GLY A 111 -7.92 -2.83 -3.68
CA GLY A 111 -8.94 -1.89 -4.18
C GLY A 111 -9.02 -0.61 -3.37
N VAL A 112 -8.77 -0.71 -2.08
CA VAL A 112 -8.80 0.40 -1.13
C VAL A 112 -7.55 0.35 -0.27
N LEU A 113 -6.91 1.49 -0.08
CA LEU A 113 -5.89 1.72 0.94
C LEU A 113 -6.48 2.69 1.97
N TRP A 114 -6.24 2.43 3.24
CA TRP A 114 -6.64 3.34 4.31
C TRP A 114 -5.44 4.19 4.72
N LEU A 115 -5.62 5.50 4.71
CA LEU A 115 -4.59 6.48 5.02
C LEU A 115 -4.95 7.25 6.28
N LYS A 116 -3.96 7.47 7.13
CA LYS A 116 -4.02 8.45 8.21
C LYS A 116 -2.83 9.41 8.08
N GLY A 117 -3.10 10.67 7.76
CA GLY A 117 -2.10 11.71 7.49
C GLY A 117 -2.29 12.39 6.13
N ASN A 118 -1.25 13.06 5.66
CA ASN A 118 -1.29 13.87 4.44
C ASN A 118 -1.26 13.00 3.16
N PRO A 119 -2.32 13.01 2.32
CA PRO A 119 -2.38 12.22 1.10
C PRO A 119 -1.38 12.67 0.01
N GLU A 120 -0.93 13.92 0.03
CA GLU A 120 0.05 14.41 -0.94
C GLU A 120 1.40 13.66 -0.88
N LEU A 121 1.70 13.02 0.25
CA LEU A 121 2.91 12.20 0.39
C LEU A 121 2.88 10.97 -0.54
N LEU A 122 1.70 10.44 -0.86
CA LEU A 122 1.53 9.30 -1.75
C LEU A 122 1.88 9.61 -3.22
N SER A 123 1.89 10.89 -3.59
CA SER A 123 2.21 11.35 -4.95
C SER A 123 3.67 11.74 -5.15
N LYS A 124 4.46 11.77 -4.07
CA LYS A 124 5.87 12.17 -4.13
C LYS A 124 6.78 11.01 -4.52
N PRO A 125 7.94 11.30 -5.14
CA PRO A 125 8.98 10.29 -5.33
C PRO A 125 9.35 9.63 -4.02
N ALA A 126 9.49 8.30 -4.02
CA ALA A 126 9.72 7.55 -2.79
C ALA A 126 10.76 6.45 -2.98
N ILE A 127 11.47 6.12 -1.90
CA ILE A 127 12.30 4.93 -1.76
C ILE A 127 11.83 4.10 -0.59
N SER A 128 12.09 2.80 -0.65
CA SER A 128 11.69 1.88 0.41
C SER A 128 12.89 1.37 1.18
N LEU A 129 12.72 1.17 2.49
CA LEU A 129 13.66 0.44 3.32
C LEU A 129 12.95 -0.69 4.05
N VAL A 130 13.58 -1.85 4.03
CA VAL A 130 13.18 -3.04 4.78
C VAL A 130 14.40 -3.63 5.49
N GLY A 131 14.14 -4.39 6.55
CA GLY A 131 15.23 -5.08 7.24
C GLY A 131 14.78 -5.85 8.46
N SER A 132 15.74 -6.53 9.09
CA SER A 132 15.54 -7.30 10.31
C SER A 132 15.12 -6.40 11.48
N ARG A 133 14.41 -7.00 12.43
CA ARG A 133 14.12 -6.40 13.74
C ARG A 133 15.36 -6.34 14.63
N ASP A 134 16.28 -7.26 14.42
CA ASP A 134 17.55 -7.36 15.15
C ASP A 134 18.69 -6.98 14.21
N LEU A 135 19.32 -5.86 14.50
CA LEU A 135 20.40 -5.27 13.72
C LEU A 135 21.74 -5.41 14.43
N LEU A 136 22.79 -5.52 13.64
CA LEU A 136 24.15 -5.25 14.09
C LEU A 136 24.48 -3.76 13.89
N PRO A 137 25.47 -3.18 14.58
CA PRO A 137 25.76 -1.74 14.49
C PRO A 137 25.96 -1.22 13.05
N LEU A 138 26.58 -2.01 12.18
CA LEU A 138 26.80 -1.62 10.78
C LEU A 138 25.50 -1.60 9.97
N ASN A 139 24.59 -2.57 10.23
CA ASN A 139 23.28 -2.59 9.56
C ASN A 139 22.39 -1.43 10.03
N GLU A 140 22.50 -1.06 11.32
CA GLU A 140 21.81 0.09 11.91
C GLU A 140 22.29 1.39 11.26
N ALA A 141 23.61 1.60 11.19
CA ALA A 141 24.21 2.75 10.52
C ALA A 141 23.86 2.84 9.03
N PHE A 142 23.71 1.71 8.34
CA PHE A 142 23.23 1.67 6.96
C PHE A 142 21.77 2.13 6.87
N ALA A 143 20.87 1.61 7.73
CA ALA A 143 19.47 2.00 7.76
C ALA A 143 19.30 3.51 8.04
N GLU A 144 20.02 4.05 9.01
CA GLU A 144 20.06 5.47 9.31
C GLU A 144 20.54 6.30 8.11
N SER A 145 21.59 5.84 7.43
CA SER A 145 22.11 6.52 6.23
C SER A 145 21.09 6.55 5.09
N VAL A 146 20.33 5.46 4.88
CA VAL A 146 19.24 5.47 3.89
C VAL A 146 18.18 6.52 4.25
N GLY A 147 17.79 6.60 5.53
CA GLY A 147 16.87 7.64 6.02
C GLY A 147 17.37 9.05 5.77
N HIS A 148 18.62 9.36 6.13
CA HIS A 148 19.25 10.66 5.86
C HIS A 148 19.30 10.99 4.36
N TRP A 149 19.69 10.03 3.52
CA TRP A 149 19.76 10.23 2.08
C TRP A 149 18.38 10.42 1.45
N ALA A 150 17.35 9.70 1.92
CA ALA A 150 15.97 9.93 1.50
C ALA A 150 15.57 11.39 1.70
N ALA A 151 15.79 11.93 2.91
CA ALA A 151 15.49 13.32 3.23
C ALA A 151 16.29 14.31 2.35
N ARG A 152 17.61 14.13 2.23
CA ARG A 152 18.49 15.01 1.47
C ARG A 152 18.18 15.07 -0.01
N LYS A 153 17.72 13.97 -0.59
CA LYS A 153 17.35 13.87 -2.02
C LYS A 153 15.87 14.19 -2.28
N GLY A 154 15.09 14.50 -1.25
CA GLY A 154 13.67 14.86 -1.37
C GLY A 154 12.74 13.66 -1.60
N TYR A 155 13.19 12.44 -1.32
CA TYR A 155 12.35 11.25 -1.37
C TYR A 155 11.53 11.09 -0.10
N VAL A 156 10.31 10.59 -0.24
CA VAL A 156 9.57 10.02 0.89
C VAL A 156 10.14 8.64 1.22
N LEU A 157 10.46 8.40 2.48
CA LEU A 157 10.88 7.07 2.93
C LEU A 157 9.68 6.20 3.23
N ILE A 158 9.62 5.02 2.63
CA ILE A 158 8.58 4.03 2.85
C ILE A 158 9.15 2.85 3.64
N SER A 159 8.49 2.47 4.73
CA SER A 159 8.87 1.27 5.50
C SER A 159 7.68 0.71 6.29
N GLY A 160 7.92 -0.35 7.09
CA GLY A 160 6.87 -1.09 7.77
C GLY A 160 6.58 -0.66 9.21
N ASN A 161 7.28 0.33 9.74
CA ASN A 161 7.16 0.76 11.14
C ASN A 161 7.43 -0.38 12.17
N ALA A 162 8.23 -1.36 11.81
CA ALA A 162 8.66 -2.41 12.73
C ALA A 162 9.88 -1.95 13.54
N ARG A 163 10.14 -2.61 14.69
CA ARG A 163 11.39 -2.43 15.43
C ARG A 163 12.59 -2.74 14.53
N GLY A 164 13.73 -2.13 14.77
CA GLY A 164 14.98 -2.36 14.05
C GLY A 164 15.11 -1.47 12.80
N ALA A 165 15.37 -2.03 11.64
CA ALA A 165 15.71 -1.27 10.43
C ALA A 165 14.70 -0.17 10.10
N ASP A 166 13.41 -0.49 10.15
CA ASP A 166 12.34 0.45 9.80
C ASP A 166 12.37 1.69 10.69
N THR A 167 12.37 1.48 12.02
CA THR A 167 12.34 2.59 13.00
C THR A 167 13.61 3.42 12.97
N GLN A 168 14.79 2.83 12.76
CA GLN A 168 16.04 3.57 12.65
C GLN A 168 16.05 4.48 11.41
N ALA A 169 15.68 3.94 10.25
CA ALA A 169 15.62 4.73 9.03
C ALA A 169 14.55 5.84 9.08
N GLN A 170 13.37 5.55 9.64
CA GLN A 170 12.31 6.55 9.80
C GLN A 170 12.76 7.69 10.70
N ARG A 171 13.36 7.37 11.85
CA ARG A 171 13.91 8.37 12.77
C ARG A 171 14.92 9.27 12.06
N ALA A 172 15.94 8.67 11.44
CA ALA A 172 16.98 9.42 10.75
C ALA A 172 16.42 10.29 9.60
N CYS A 173 15.43 9.80 8.85
CA CYS A 173 14.76 10.58 7.81
C CYS A 173 14.03 11.79 8.41
N MET A 174 13.30 11.61 9.49
CA MET A 174 12.56 12.68 10.16
C MET A 174 13.48 13.73 10.79
N GLU A 175 14.57 13.32 11.45
CA GLU A 175 15.59 14.19 12.02
C GLU A 175 16.27 15.06 10.94
N ALA A 176 16.48 14.47 9.74
CA ALA A 176 17.02 15.20 8.59
C ALA A 176 15.98 16.07 7.84
N GLY A 177 14.76 16.22 8.36
CA GLY A 177 13.71 17.06 7.76
C GLY A 177 12.90 16.38 6.64
N GLY A 178 13.09 15.07 6.41
CA GLY A 178 12.39 14.29 5.40
C GLY A 178 10.96 13.92 5.77
N ALA A 179 10.31 13.14 4.91
CA ALA A 179 8.95 12.64 5.10
C ALA A 179 8.90 11.11 5.02
N VAL A 180 7.93 10.52 5.71
CA VAL A 180 7.81 9.08 5.88
C VAL A 180 6.38 8.62 5.60
N ILE A 181 6.23 7.51 4.89
CA ILE A 181 5.00 6.72 4.84
C ILE A 181 5.27 5.38 5.53
N SER A 182 4.61 5.17 6.66
CA SER A 182 4.64 3.90 7.38
C SER A 182 3.51 3.01 6.87
N VAL A 183 3.83 1.97 6.08
CA VAL A 183 2.84 0.97 5.70
C VAL A 183 2.69 0.01 6.87
N VAL A 184 1.50 -0.07 7.46
CA VAL A 184 1.26 -0.79 8.71
C VAL A 184 0.31 -1.97 8.53
N ALA A 185 0.38 -2.94 9.44
CA ALA A 185 -0.47 -4.13 9.45
C ALA A 185 -1.37 -4.19 10.69
N ASP A 186 -1.55 -3.04 11.35
CA ASP A 186 -2.29 -2.88 12.59
C ASP A 186 -3.20 -1.64 12.54
N ASP A 187 -3.92 -1.40 13.61
CA ASP A 187 -4.94 -0.38 13.78
C ASP A 187 -4.42 1.05 13.54
N LEU A 188 -4.91 1.70 12.48
CA LEU A 188 -4.58 3.08 12.14
C LEU A 188 -5.10 4.10 13.17
N ARG A 189 -6.17 3.78 13.91
CA ARG A 189 -6.77 4.70 14.91
C ARG A 189 -5.74 5.11 15.96
N ARG A 190 -4.80 4.20 16.29
CA ARG A 190 -3.74 4.39 17.29
C ARG A 190 -2.49 5.09 16.75
N LYS A 191 -2.45 5.44 15.47
CA LYS A 191 -1.29 6.11 14.86
C LYS A 191 -1.41 7.62 15.02
N HIS A 192 -0.26 8.28 15.10
CA HIS A 192 -0.15 9.73 15.29
C HIS A 192 0.59 10.34 14.10
N PRO A 193 -0.13 10.74 13.03
CA PRO A 193 0.49 11.38 11.87
C PRO A 193 0.95 12.80 12.20
N THR A 194 1.86 13.28 11.38
CA THR A 194 2.27 14.70 11.32
C THR A 194 2.21 15.14 9.84
N ASP A 195 2.54 16.39 9.57
CA ASP A 195 2.61 16.88 8.18
C ASP A 195 3.61 16.07 7.31
N ARG A 196 4.59 15.43 7.96
CA ARG A 196 5.65 14.66 7.31
C ARG A 196 5.58 13.15 7.58
N ILE A 197 4.64 12.68 8.39
CA ILE A 197 4.44 11.25 8.66
C ILE A 197 3.00 10.88 8.32
N ALA A 198 2.84 9.90 7.42
CA ALA A 198 1.56 9.27 7.13
C ALA A 198 1.62 7.77 7.39
N TYR A 199 0.49 7.18 7.73
CA TYR A 199 0.32 5.74 7.93
C TYR A 199 -0.65 5.20 6.90
N LEU A 200 -0.26 4.08 6.26
CA LEU A 200 -1.02 3.45 5.19
C LEU A 200 -1.30 1.99 5.55
N SER A 201 -2.51 1.52 5.30
CA SER A 201 -2.92 0.11 5.48
C SER A 201 -3.68 -0.38 4.25
N GLU A 202 -3.45 -1.63 3.84
CA GLU A 202 -4.25 -2.32 2.82
C GLU A 202 -5.53 -2.97 3.38
N LEU A 203 -5.68 -2.89 4.69
CA LEU A 203 -6.83 -3.43 5.43
C LEU A 203 -7.64 -2.28 6.02
N ASP A 204 -8.82 -2.62 6.53
CA ASP A 204 -9.67 -1.66 7.23
C ASP A 204 -8.89 -0.85 8.28
N PHE A 205 -9.28 0.41 8.44
CA PHE A 205 -8.56 1.38 9.30
C PHE A 205 -8.46 0.94 10.78
N ASP A 206 -9.31 0.01 11.22
CA ASP A 206 -9.36 -0.53 12.57
C ASP A 206 -8.87 -1.99 12.68
N ALA A 207 -8.23 -2.49 11.63
CA ALA A 207 -7.78 -3.87 11.56
C ALA A 207 -6.74 -4.20 12.64
N SER A 208 -6.95 -5.29 13.38
CA SER A 208 -6.00 -5.77 14.38
C SER A 208 -4.73 -6.33 13.73
N PHE A 209 -3.60 -6.27 14.45
CA PHE A 209 -2.35 -6.84 13.98
C PHE A 209 -2.41 -8.36 13.79
N SER A 210 -1.76 -8.85 12.73
CA SER A 210 -1.34 -10.25 12.62
C SER A 210 -0.04 -10.37 11.82
N SER A 211 0.74 -11.41 12.06
CA SER A 211 1.98 -11.68 11.33
C SER A 211 1.71 -11.95 9.84
N ILE A 212 0.61 -12.63 9.51
CA ILE A 212 0.19 -12.88 8.12
C ILE A 212 -0.05 -11.56 7.39
N ARG A 213 -0.75 -10.62 8.02
CA ARG A 213 -0.99 -9.28 7.47
C ARG A 213 0.31 -8.49 7.29
N ALA A 214 1.22 -8.58 8.25
CA ALA A 214 2.52 -7.93 8.15
C ALA A 214 3.37 -8.47 6.98
N HIS A 215 3.29 -9.77 6.71
CA HIS A 215 3.96 -10.37 5.54
C HIS A 215 3.29 -9.96 4.22
N SER A 216 1.95 -10.02 4.14
CA SER A 216 1.20 -9.57 2.96
C SER A 216 1.51 -8.11 2.61
N ARG A 217 1.50 -7.24 3.60
CA ARG A 217 1.75 -5.82 3.48
C ARG A 217 3.14 -5.48 2.91
N ASN A 218 4.15 -6.33 3.13
CA ASN A 218 5.51 -6.06 2.65
C ASN A 218 5.57 -5.85 1.13
N ARG A 219 4.71 -6.52 0.36
CA ARG A 219 4.61 -6.28 -1.08
C ARG A 219 4.34 -4.81 -1.44
N LEU A 220 3.53 -4.10 -0.62
CA LEU A 220 3.26 -2.68 -0.84
C LEU A 220 4.52 -1.85 -0.62
N ILE A 221 5.29 -2.14 0.44
CA ILE A 221 6.55 -1.43 0.70
C ILE A 221 7.49 -1.59 -0.51
N HIS A 222 7.65 -2.82 -1.01
CA HIS A 222 8.50 -3.09 -2.16
C HIS A 222 8.02 -2.43 -3.45
N CYS A 223 6.70 -2.37 -3.68
CA CYS A 223 6.14 -1.76 -4.89
C CYS A 223 6.17 -0.24 -4.88
N MET A 224 5.97 0.40 -3.71
CA MET A 224 5.83 1.86 -3.64
C MET A 224 7.15 2.60 -3.87
N GLY A 225 8.27 2.07 -3.40
CA GLY A 225 9.57 2.72 -3.60
C GLY A 225 10.10 2.53 -5.03
N GLN A 226 10.71 3.58 -5.59
CA GLN A 226 11.43 3.49 -6.85
C GLN A 226 12.66 2.56 -6.74
N LYS A 227 13.20 2.45 -5.54
CA LYS A 227 14.31 1.58 -5.14
C LYS A 227 14.03 1.04 -3.76
N VAL A 228 14.47 -0.19 -3.50
CA VAL A 228 14.33 -0.86 -2.21
C VAL A 228 15.71 -1.09 -1.61
N PHE A 229 15.91 -0.60 -0.40
CA PHE A 229 17.12 -0.84 0.36
C PHE A 229 16.85 -1.90 1.43
N VAL A 230 17.74 -2.88 1.55
CA VAL A 230 17.66 -3.97 2.51
C VAL A 230 18.82 -3.82 3.49
N ALA A 231 18.53 -3.42 4.73
CA ALA A 231 19.57 -3.18 5.74
C ALA A 231 20.15 -4.48 6.30
N ARG A 232 19.32 -5.50 6.48
CA ARG A 232 19.70 -6.84 6.92
C ARG A 232 18.59 -7.83 6.61
N SER A 233 18.94 -9.04 6.21
CA SER A 233 17.99 -10.14 6.04
C SER A 233 18.56 -11.43 6.68
N GLY A 234 17.66 -12.30 7.15
CA GLY A 234 17.97 -13.70 7.36
C GLY A 234 17.68 -14.50 6.10
N LEU A 235 17.81 -15.85 6.16
CA LEU A 235 17.42 -16.78 5.08
C LEU A 235 15.92 -17.13 5.12
N SER A 236 15.15 -16.50 6.00
CA SER A 236 13.72 -16.70 6.18
C SER A 236 13.09 -15.46 6.80
N GLY A 237 11.76 -15.46 6.93
CA GLY A 237 10.99 -14.37 7.53
C GLY A 237 10.55 -13.30 6.52
N GLY A 238 9.92 -12.23 7.04
CA GLY A 238 9.23 -11.24 6.21
C GLY A 238 10.13 -10.41 5.31
N THR A 239 11.35 -10.07 5.77
CA THR A 239 12.31 -9.35 4.95
C THR A 239 12.81 -10.22 3.79
N TRP A 240 13.20 -11.46 4.08
CA TRP A 240 13.63 -12.40 3.06
C TRP A 240 12.55 -12.62 1.99
N SER A 241 11.37 -13.11 2.42
CA SER A 241 10.29 -13.46 1.50
C SER A 241 9.77 -12.27 0.68
N GLY A 242 9.73 -11.07 1.28
CA GLY A 242 9.34 -9.85 0.57
C GLY A 242 10.37 -9.44 -0.48
N THR A 243 11.68 -9.51 -0.13
CA THR A 243 12.77 -9.17 -1.04
C THR A 243 12.90 -10.17 -2.18
N GLU A 244 12.89 -11.46 -1.88
CA GLU A 244 12.91 -12.54 -2.88
C GLU A 244 11.73 -12.39 -3.87
N LYS A 245 10.52 -12.16 -3.37
CA LYS A 245 9.35 -11.95 -4.21
C LYS A 245 9.48 -10.70 -5.09
N ASN A 246 10.04 -9.61 -4.56
CA ASN A 246 10.33 -8.41 -5.36
C ASN A 246 11.30 -8.72 -6.50
N LEU A 247 12.40 -9.41 -6.23
CA LEU A 247 13.40 -9.77 -7.23
C LEU A 247 12.80 -10.65 -8.33
N ILE A 248 12.03 -11.68 -7.96
CA ILE A 248 11.37 -12.58 -8.91
C ILE A 248 10.33 -11.83 -9.76
N LYS A 249 9.57 -10.91 -9.17
CA LYS A 249 8.51 -10.16 -9.86
C LYS A 249 8.99 -8.89 -10.56
N GLY A 250 10.20 -8.43 -10.29
CA GLY A 250 10.79 -7.24 -10.89
C GLY A 250 10.06 -5.94 -10.52
N TRP A 251 9.53 -5.83 -9.29
CA TRP A 251 8.75 -4.64 -8.90
C TRP A 251 9.61 -3.38 -8.80
N SER A 252 10.78 -3.49 -8.15
CA SER A 252 11.72 -2.37 -7.95
C SER A 252 13.14 -2.89 -7.81
N PRO A 253 14.15 -2.15 -8.29
CA PRO A 253 15.56 -2.48 -8.04
C PRO A 253 15.85 -2.62 -6.55
N VAL A 254 16.59 -3.64 -6.16
CA VAL A 254 16.94 -3.96 -4.78
C VAL A 254 18.42 -3.72 -4.54
N TYR A 255 18.73 -2.92 -3.54
CA TYR A 255 20.05 -2.66 -3.02
C TYR A 255 20.17 -3.24 -1.61
N ILE A 256 21.13 -4.14 -1.39
CA ILE A 256 21.32 -4.78 -0.08
C ILE A 256 22.65 -4.34 0.53
N PHE A 257 22.65 -4.08 1.84
CA PHE A 257 23.88 -3.78 2.55
C PHE A 257 24.85 -4.95 2.50
N GLU A 258 26.05 -4.67 2.02
CA GLU A 258 27.14 -5.66 1.88
C GLU A 258 27.77 -5.96 3.25
N ASP A 259 27.29 -6.99 3.93
CA ASP A 259 27.77 -7.44 5.23
C ASP A 259 28.51 -8.80 5.18
N GLY A 260 28.69 -9.34 3.97
CA GLY A 260 29.41 -10.60 3.72
C GLY A 260 28.67 -11.86 4.16
N THR A 261 27.39 -11.75 4.56
CA THR A 261 26.61 -12.90 5.05
C THR A 261 25.99 -13.72 3.92
N ASP A 262 25.60 -14.97 4.22
CA ASP A 262 24.92 -15.85 3.25
C ASP A 262 23.63 -15.29 2.68
N PRO A 263 22.76 -14.62 3.45
CA PRO A 263 21.58 -13.96 2.89
C PRO A 263 21.91 -12.95 1.80
N VAL A 264 22.98 -12.16 1.98
CA VAL A 264 23.42 -11.18 0.96
C VAL A 264 23.82 -11.89 -0.32
N ARG A 265 24.66 -12.93 -0.24
CA ARG A 265 25.08 -13.70 -1.41
C ARG A 265 23.91 -14.31 -2.17
N LYS A 266 22.95 -14.92 -1.45
CA LYS A 266 21.77 -15.53 -2.09
C LYS A 266 20.84 -14.49 -2.72
N LEU A 267 20.63 -13.33 -2.08
CA LEU A 267 19.83 -12.25 -2.70
C LEU A 267 20.55 -11.63 -3.89
N GLN A 268 21.87 -11.58 -3.89
CA GLN A 268 22.67 -11.16 -5.04
C GLN A 268 22.52 -12.12 -6.23
N GLU A 269 22.54 -13.44 -5.98
CA GLU A 269 22.27 -14.46 -7.01
C GLU A 269 20.87 -14.30 -7.62
N LEU A 270 19.90 -13.79 -6.86
CA LEU A 270 18.55 -13.47 -7.32
C LEU A 270 18.44 -12.09 -8.01
N GLY A 271 19.53 -11.31 -8.06
CA GLY A 271 19.58 -10.03 -8.75
C GLY A 271 19.58 -8.78 -7.86
N ALA A 272 19.74 -8.91 -6.54
CA ALA A 272 19.97 -7.76 -5.67
C ALA A 272 21.39 -7.20 -5.90
N THR A 273 21.55 -5.89 -5.79
CA THR A 273 22.85 -5.21 -5.90
C THR A 273 23.41 -4.98 -4.50
N PRO A 274 24.51 -5.65 -4.09
CA PRO A 274 25.17 -5.32 -2.84
C PRO A 274 25.79 -3.93 -2.91
N ILE A 275 25.63 -3.15 -1.85
CA ILE A 275 26.21 -1.81 -1.74
C ILE A 275 26.72 -1.55 -0.32
N ARG A 276 27.75 -0.71 -0.25
CA ARG A 276 28.24 -0.16 1.02
C ARG A 276 27.48 1.13 1.36
N ARG A 277 27.62 1.54 2.62
CA ARG A 277 26.92 2.73 3.13
C ARG A 277 27.26 4.00 2.34
N GLU A 278 28.50 4.16 1.91
CA GLU A 278 29.03 5.30 1.18
C GLU A 278 28.42 5.42 -0.23
N GLU A 279 27.94 4.31 -0.77
CA GLU A 279 27.41 4.22 -2.15
C GLU A 279 25.93 4.57 -2.24
N ILE A 280 25.22 4.70 -1.10
CA ILE A 280 23.76 5.01 -1.08
C ILE A 280 23.47 6.29 -1.91
N GLY A 281 24.25 7.35 -1.69
CA GLY A 281 24.07 8.62 -2.40
C GLY A 281 24.35 8.56 -3.91
N LEU A 282 25.10 7.56 -4.38
CA LEU A 282 25.42 7.37 -5.80
C LEU A 282 24.28 6.66 -6.54
N VAL A 283 23.52 5.82 -5.83
CA VAL A 283 22.41 5.08 -6.41
C VAL A 283 21.08 5.81 -6.27
N LEU A 284 20.99 6.90 -5.50
CA LEU A 284 19.84 7.79 -5.37
C LEU A 284 19.98 9.02 -6.25
#